data_251bba96a7c7d80feca601f052b422e1
#
_entry.id   251bba96a7c7d80feca601f052b422e1
#
_cell.length_a   1.000
_cell.length_b   1.000
_cell.length_c   1.000
_cell.angle_alpha   90.00
_cell.angle_beta   90.00
_cell.angle_gamma   90.00
#
_symmetry.space_group_name_H-M   'P 1'
#
loop_
_entity.id
_entity.type
_entity.pdbx_description
1 polymer ?
#
loop_
_entity_poly.entity_id
_entity_poly.type
_entity_poly.pdbx_seq_one_letter_code
_entity_poly.pdbx_strand_id
1 'polypeptide(L)'
;MKHITLALCLFAAPLAAQAPFWENEWPNTDFSNTSVAFTEILSGGPGRDGIPALDDPAYEPAADAALVATEPVMVVELNGQARAFPIRYLMWHEIANTEVGGVPVAVTFCPLCNAGLVFDRRLDGQVLDFGVTGKLRFSGLVMYDRQTESWWQQFTGQGIVGDMNGARLDVLVSWMSSWQDFVAEFPNGEVLARPDVARNYGTNPYGGYDSAARPFLYTGEMPPFDIPPLARVIQVGKRAWLLDRLQRSTEIVEDGVRITWESGMNSPLDTARIAQGRDIGAIRVYDAQSGAPLVHDVVFAFAFHAFVPDGRWMLGD
;
A
#
# COMPACT_ATOMS: atom_id res chain seq x y z
N MET A 1 -57.22 -23.13 35.46
CA MET A 1 -56.90 -22.06 34.45
C MET A 1 -55.41 -22.04 34.28
N LYS A 2 -54.89 -22.50 33.10
CA LYS A 2 -53.44 -22.52 32.79
C LYS A 2 -53.12 -21.28 31.97
N HIS A 3 -52.29 -20.40 32.51
CA HIS A 3 -51.79 -19.23 31.78
C HIS A 3 -50.66 -19.68 30.86
N ILE A 4 -50.86 -19.56 29.54
CA ILE A 4 -49.82 -19.74 28.52
C ILE A 4 -49.17 -18.37 28.33
N THR A 5 -47.90 -18.23 28.75
CA THR A 5 -47.12 -17.06 28.49
C THR A 5 -46.43 -17.20 27.11
N LEU A 6 -46.87 -16.40 26.16
CA LEU A 6 -46.29 -16.35 24.81
C LEU A 6 -45.02 -15.51 24.87
N ALA A 7 -43.85 -16.15 24.73
CA ALA A 7 -42.57 -15.42 24.63
C ALA A 7 -42.41 -14.91 23.19
N LEU A 8 -42.45 -13.61 23.02
CA LEU A 8 -42.21 -12.93 21.77
C LEU A 8 -40.66 -12.81 21.55
N CYS A 9 -40.08 -13.71 20.75
CA CYS A 9 -38.68 -13.56 20.31
C CYS A 9 -38.60 -12.45 19.27
N LEU A 10 -38.14 -11.28 19.68
CA LEU A 10 -37.73 -10.20 18.79
C LEU A 10 -36.42 -10.62 18.12
N PHE A 11 -36.51 -11.08 16.88
CA PHE A 11 -35.34 -11.14 16.00
C PHE A 11 -34.91 -9.71 15.66
N ALA A 12 -33.84 -9.23 16.25
CA ALA A 12 -33.15 -8.02 15.78
C ALA A 12 -32.50 -8.38 14.43
N ALA A 13 -33.11 -7.94 13.34
CA ALA A 13 -32.45 -7.95 12.04
C ALA A 13 -31.21 -7.04 12.16
N PRO A 14 -30.03 -7.44 11.62
CA PRO A 14 -28.89 -6.56 11.59
C PRO A 14 -29.29 -5.31 10.79
N LEU A 15 -29.12 -4.12 11.38
CA LEU A 15 -29.18 -2.86 10.64
C LEU A 15 -28.05 -2.91 9.61
N ALA A 16 -28.36 -3.25 8.38
CA ALA A 16 -27.47 -3.03 7.27
C ALA A 16 -27.22 -1.52 7.23
N ALA A 17 -26.00 -1.10 7.55
CA ALA A 17 -25.61 0.29 7.41
C ALA A 17 -25.80 0.66 5.94
N GLN A 18 -26.72 1.60 5.66
CA GLN A 18 -26.98 2.04 4.29
C GLN A 18 -25.70 2.61 3.71
N ALA A 19 -25.34 2.21 2.48
CA ALA A 19 -24.25 2.77 1.74
C ALA A 19 -24.48 4.30 1.60
N PRO A 20 -23.57 5.15 2.05
CA PRO A 20 -23.78 6.58 2.00
C PRO A 20 -23.70 7.07 0.56
N PHE A 21 -24.81 7.35 -0.10
CA PHE A 21 -24.98 8.06 -1.37
C PHE A 21 -23.96 7.78 -2.51
N TRP A 22 -23.14 6.70 -2.41
CA TRP A 22 -22.11 6.38 -3.38
C TRP A 22 -22.66 5.73 -4.64
N GLU A 23 -23.88 5.20 -4.60
CA GLU A 23 -24.54 4.52 -5.72
C GLU A 23 -24.61 5.39 -7.00
N ASN A 24 -24.71 6.72 -6.84
CA ASN A 24 -24.70 7.63 -8.00
C ASN A 24 -23.31 7.72 -8.67
N GLU A 25 -22.23 7.61 -7.90
CA GLU A 25 -20.86 7.63 -8.40
C GLU A 25 -20.40 6.24 -8.86
N TRP A 26 -21.02 5.19 -8.32
CA TRP A 26 -20.68 3.78 -8.49
C TRP A 26 -21.90 2.93 -8.86
N PRO A 27 -22.49 3.14 -10.06
CA PRO A 27 -23.79 2.52 -10.42
C PRO A 27 -23.72 1.01 -10.63
N ASN A 28 -22.53 0.43 -10.86
CA ASN A 28 -22.34 -1.00 -11.08
C ASN A 28 -21.83 -1.74 -9.84
N THR A 29 -21.59 -1.04 -8.73
CA THR A 29 -21.11 -1.66 -7.49
C THR A 29 -22.27 -2.18 -6.65
N ASP A 30 -22.28 -3.48 -6.35
CA ASP A 30 -23.24 -4.05 -5.39
C ASP A 30 -22.81 -3.74 -3.95
N PHE A 31 -23.33 -2.66 -3.39
CA PHE A 31 -23.07 -2.26 -2.01
C PHE A 31 -23.71 -3.19 -0.97
N SER A 32 -24.61 -4.11 -1.35
CA SER A 32 -25.16 -5.11 -0.44
C SER A 32 -24.15 -6.24 -0.16
N ASN A 33 -23.18 -6.44 -1.07
CA ASN A 33 -22.09 -7.41 -0.95
C ASN A 33 -20.84 -6.75 -0.37
N THR A 34 -20.72 -6.68 0.94
CA THR A 34 -19.59 -6.05 1.64
C THR A 34 -19.11 -6.87 2.83
N SER A 35 -17.81 -6.90 3.06
CA SER A 35 -17.15 -7.50 4.23
C SER A 35 -16.69 -6.48 5.27
N VAL A 36 -16.94 -5.18 5.05
CA VAL A 36 -16.52 -4.09 5.93
C VAL A 36 -17.69 -3.17 6.27
N ALA A 37 -17.62 -2.50 7.41
CA ALA A 37 -18.63 -1.50 7.75
C ALA A 37 -18.37 -0.19 6.95
N PHE A 38 -19.40 0.36 6.32
CA PHE A 38 -19.26 1.62 5.57
C PHE A 38 -18.86 2.82 6.44
N THR A 39 -19.10 2.75 7.76
CA THR A 39 -18.63 3.75 8.73
C THR A 39 -17.11 3.80 8.87
N GLU A 40 -16.40 2.76 8.41
CA GLU A 40 -14.93 2.73 8.37
C GLU A 40 -14.36 3.43 7.12
N ILE A 41 -15.21 3.70 6.12
CA ILE A 41 -14.81 4.27 4.83
C ILE A 41 -15.17 5.76 4.81
N LEU A 42 -14.15 6.60 4.61
CA LEU A 42 -14.26 8.04 4.56
C LEU A 42 -13.91 8.57 3.16
N SER A 43 -14.44 9.75 2.81
CA SER A 43 -13.96 10.46 1.63
C SER A 43 -12.58 11.06 1.90
N GLY A 44 -11.60 10.78 1.02
CA GLY A 44 -10.26 11.37 1.06
C GLY A 44 -10.18 12.78 0.44
N GLY A 45 -11.30 13.27 -0.13
CA GLY A 45 -11.38 14.56 -0.80
C GLY A 45 -11.59 14.42 -2.32
N PRO A 46 -10.68 13.80 -3.10
CA PRO A 46 -10.91 13.50 -4.50
C PRO A 46 -12.09 12.55 -4.70
N GLY A 47 -12.83 12.69 -5.82
CA GLY A 47 -13.79 11.68 -6.27
C GLY A 47 -13.11 10.53 -7.01
N ARG A 48 -13.92 9.65 -7.64
CA ARG A 48 -13.46 8.58 -8.50
C ARG A 48 -12.48 9.11 -9.55
N ASP A 49 -11.28 8.49 -9.63
CA ASP A 49 -10.17 8.88 -10.50
C ASP A 49 -9.73 10.36 -10.41
N GLY A 50 -10.08 11.06 -9.33
CA GLY A 50 -9.57 12.40 -9.05
C GLY A 50 -8.05 12.41 -8.82
N ILE A 51 -7.50 11.24 -8.44
CA ILE A 51 -6.09 10.87 -8.54
C ILE A 51 -6.02 9.85 -9.69
N PRO A 52 -5.57 10.25 -10.90
CA PRO A 52 -5.61 9.38 -12.06
C PRO A 52 -4.53 8.29 -11.96
N ALA A 53 -4.91 7.02 -12.02
CA ALA A 53 -3.98 5.91 -12.17
C ALA A 53 -3.23 6.02 -13.51
N LEU A 54 -2.02 5.46 -13.58
CA LEU A 54 -1.25 5.34 -14.81
C LEU A 54 -1.57 4.00 -15.47
N ASP A 55 -2.02 4.04 -16.70
CA ASP A 55 -2.31 2.85 -17.50
C ASP A 55 -1.28 2.73 -18.62
N ASP A 56 -0.64 1.57 -18.73
CA ASP A 56 0.41 1.26 -19.70
C ASP A 56 1.43 2.41 -19.87
N PRO A 57 2.03 2.90 -18.77
CA PRO A 57 2.93 4.04 -18.81
C PRO A 57 4.20 3.72 -19.63
N ALA A 58 4.78 4.77 -20.22
CA ALA A 58 6.06 4.65 -20.91
C ALA A 58 7.22 4.42 -19.93
N TYR A 59 8.29 3.84 -20.44
CA TYR A 59 9.55 3.58 -19.71
C TYR A 59 10.73 4.16 -20.48
N GLU A 60 11.79 4.45 -19.74
CA GLU A 60 13.07 4.87 -20.29
C GLU A 60 14.20 4.03 -19.66
N PRO A 61 15.34 3.87 -20.33
CA PRO A 61 16.50 3.22 -19.72
C PRO A 61 16.92 3.97 -18.45
N ALA A 62 17.32 3.24 -17.40
CA ALA A 62 17.78 3.84 -16.16
C ALA A 62 18.94 4.82 -16.36
N ALA A 63 19.79 4.57 -17.36
CA ALA A 63 20.92 5.43 -17.69
C ALA A 63 20.51 6.83 -18.18
N ASP A 64 19.29 7.00 -18.70
CA ASP A 64 18.80 8.26 -19.29
C ASP A 64 17.97 9.09 -18.29
N ALA A 65 17.57 8.48 -17.16
CA ALA A 65 16.70 9.12 -16.19
C ALA A 65 17.43 10.09 -15.25
N ALA A 66 16.85 11.28 -15.07
CA ALA A 66 17.40 12.32 -14.21
C ALA A 66 16.74 12.35 -12.82
N LEU A 67 17.00 11.31 -12.01
CA LEU A 67 16.56 11.24 -10.62
C LEU A 67 17.72 11.54 -9.66
N VAL A 68 17.41 12.06 -8.47
CA VAL A 68 18.42 12.28 -7.44
C VAL A 68 18.80 10.92 -6.82
N ALA A 69 20.09 10.70 -6.59
CA ALA A 69 20.65 9.43 -6.13
C ALA A 69 19.89 8.79 -4.93
N THR A 70 19.46 9.61 -3.99
CA THR A 70 18.79 9.17 -2.75
C THR A 70 17.27 9.11 -2.85
N GLU A 71 16.66 9.43 -4.01
CA GLU A 71 15.22 9.36 -4.15
C GLU A 71 14.69 7.94 -4.11
N PRO A 72 13.56 7.70 -3.41
CA PRO A 72 12.96 6.38 -3.32
C PRO A 72 12.28 5.98 -4.62
N VAL A 73 12.50 4.74 -5.01
CA VAL A 73 11.82 4.07 -6.12
C VAL A 73 11.26 2.73 -5.63
N MET A 74 10.07 2.36 -6.07
CA MET A 74 9.57 0.98 -5.93
C MET A 74 10.24 0.14 -7.01
N VAL A 75 10.82 -0.99 -6.63
CA VAL A 75 11.51 -1.92 -7.53
C VAL A 75 10.69 -3.19 -7.69
N VAL A 76 10.53 -3.60 -8.93
CA VAL A 76 9.91 -4.88 -9.32
C VAL A 76 10.85 -5.59 -10.26
N GLU A 77 11.24 -6.82 -9.90
CA GLU A 77 12.04 -7.69 -10.77
C GLU A 77 11.30 -8.99 -10.99
N LEU A 78 10.91 -9.26 -12.23
CA LEU A 78 10.16 -10.45 -12.63
C LEU A 78 10.74 -11.01 -13.93
N ASN A 79 10.98 -12.31 -13.96
CA ASN A 79 11.47 -13.02 -15.14
C ASN A 79 12.71 -12.39 -15.80
N GLY A 80 13.60 -11.79 -14.99
CA GLY A 80 14.83 -11.14 -15.45
C GLY A 80 14.64 -9.72 -16.01
N GLN A 81 13.46 -9.15 -15.92
CA GLN A 81 13.20 -7.74 -16.20
C GLN A 81 13.05 -6.97 -14.89
N ALA A 82 13.90 -5.98 -14.66
CA ALA A 82 13.80 -5.07 -13.51
C ALA A 82 13.27 -3.70 -13.95
N ARG A 83 12.27 -3.20 -13.22
CA ARG A 83 11.70 -1.87 -13.41
C ARG A 83 11.62 -1.09 -12.10
N ALA A 84 11.94 0.18 -12.19
CA ALA A 84 11.79 1.14 -11.09
C ALA A 84 10.59 2.05 -11.32
N PHE A 85 9.84 2.30 -10.26
CA PHE A 85 8.69 3.19 -10.23
C PHE A 85 8.97 4.31 -9.21
N PRO A 86 9.40 5.50 -9.67
CA PRO A 86 9.74 6.59 -8.77
C PRO A 86 8.56 7.01 -7.89
N ILE A 87 8.79 7.05 -6.58
CA ILE A 87 7.73 7.45 -5.63
C ILE A 87 7.25 8.87 -5.91
N ARG A 88 8.09 9.74 -6.50
CA ARG A 88 7.67 11.08 -6.96
C ARG A 88 6.51 11.05 -7.97
N TYR A 89 6.32 9.96 -8.71
CA TYR A 89 5.19 9.78 -9.62
C TYR A 89 4.03 9.08 -8.90
N LEU A 90 4.30 7.97 -8.20
CA LEU A 90 3.27 7.25 -7.46
C LEU A 90 2.61 8.10 -6.36
N MET A 91 3.29 9.12 -5.83
CA MET A 91 2.73 10.11 -4.91
C MET A 91 1.52 10.87 -5.47
N TRP A 92 1.42 11.00 -6.80
CA TRP A 92 0.39 11.75 -7.51
C TRP A 92 -0.59 10.87 -8.28
N HIS A 93 -0.27 9.59 -8.41
CA HIS A 93 -1.04 8.63 -9.21
C HIS A 93 -1.51 7.41 -8.41
N GLU A 94 -0.81 7.09 -7.33
CA GLU A 94 -1.07 5.99 -6.39
C GLU A 94 -1.04 4.59 -7.01
N ILE A 95 -1.39 4.44 -8.29
CA ILE A 95 -1.47 3.16 -9.02
C ILE A 95 -0.83 3.29 -10.40
N ALA A 96 -0.03 2.30 -10.79
CA ALA A 96 0.39 2.08 -12.17
C ALA A 96 0.00 0.66 -12.61
N ASN A 97 -0.92 0.56 -13.55
CA ASN A 97 -1.29 -0.68 -14.22
C ASN A 97 -0.34 -0.90 -15.40
N THR A 98 0.44 -1.97 -15.37
CA THR A 98 1.48 -2.23 -16.37
C THR A 98 1.78 -3.72 -16.47
N GLU A 99 2.89 -4.06 -17.15
CA GLU A 99 3.45 -5.40 -17.24
C GLU A 99 4.95 -5.35 -16.91
N VAL A 100 5.46 -6.32 -16.17
CA VAL A 100 6.89 -6.52 -15.91
C VAL A 100 7.23 -7.98 -16.16
N GLY A 101 8.20 -8.26 -17.04
CA GLY A 101 8.62 -9.62 -17.36
C GLY A 101 7.50 -10.52 -17.90
N GLY A 102 6.51 -9.96 -18.62
CA GLY A 102 5.36 -10.69 -19.14
C GLY A 102 4.25 -10.94 -18.10
N VAL A 103 4.35 -10.33 -16.89
CA VAL A 103 3.34 -10.44 -15.84
C VAL A 103 2.57 -9.12 -15.73
N PRO A 104 1.25 -9.10 -15.91
CA PRO A 104 0.43 -7.92 -15.65
C PRO A 104 0.47 -7.57 -14.16
N VAL A 105 0.92 -6.36 -13.82
CA VAL A 105 1.07 -5.92 -12.42
C VAL A 105 0.38 -4.58 -12.15
N ALA A 106 -0.14 -4.43 -10.93
CA ALA A 106 -0.51 -3.13 -10.37
C ALA A 106 0.54 -2.72 -9.34
N VAL A 107 1.34 -1.72 -9.65
CA VAL A 107 2.29 -1.11 -8.70
C VAL A 107 1.58 0.00 -7.96
N THR A 108 1.46 -0.14 -6.65
CA THR A 108 0.65 0.77 -5.85
C THR A 108 1.45 1.42 -4.73
N PHE A 109 1.10 2.67 -4.39
CA PHE A 109 1.65 3.36 -3.24
C PHE A 109 0.57 4.19 -2.54
N CYS A 110 0.34 3.90 -1.26
CA CYS A 110 -0.51 4.70 -0.38
C CYS A 110 0.35 5.64 0.47
N PRO A 111 0.41 6.94 0.19
CA PRO A 111 1.25 7.86 0.97
C PRO A 111 0.87 7.91 2.45
N LEU A 112 -0.43 7.86 2.75
CA LEU A 112 -0.92 7.95 4.12
C LEU A 112 -0.56 6.74 5.00
N CYS A 113 -0.42 5.55 4.40
CA CYS A 113 0.04 4.33 5.10
C CYS A 113 1.55 4.10 4.96
N ASN A 114 2.24 4.84 4.09
CA ASN A 114 3.57 4.53 3.55
C ASN A 114 3.63 3.11 2.97
N ALA A 115 2.52 2.60 2.43
CA ALA A 115 2.41 1.23 1.94
C ALA A 115 2.63 1.17 0.44
N GLY A 116 3.67 0.42 0.01
CA GLY A 116 4.02 0.17 -1.37
C GLY A 116 3.90 -1.32 -1.70
N LEU A 117 2.88 -1.71 -2.44
CA LEU A 117 2.60 -3.10 -2.78
C LEU A 117 2.44 -3.28 -4.29
N VAL A 118 2.91 -4.42 -4.77
CA VAL A 118 2.75 -4.83 -6.16
C VAL A 118 1.89 -6.07 -6.22
N PHE A 119 0.86 -6.02 -7.04
CA PHE A 119 -0.10 -7.11 -7.19
C PHE A 119 -0.03 -7.72 -8.60
N ASP A 120 -0.16 -9.04 -8.70
CA ASP A 120 -0.54 -9.67 -9.95
C ASP A 120 -1.98 -9.28 -10.27
N ARG A 121 -2.22 -8.72 -11.46
CA ARG A 121 -3.56 -8.28 -11.88
C ARG A 121 -4.43 -9.41 -12.41
N ARG A 122 -3.88 -10.61 -12.56
CA ARG A 122 -4.62 -11.79 -13.05
C ARG A 122 -5.44 -12.38 -11.91
N LEU A 123 -6.74 -12.45 -12.11
CA LEU A 123 -7.67 -13.06 -11.16
C LEU A 123 -8.80 -13.75 -11.94
N ASP A 124 -9.07 -15.01 -11.65
CA ASP A 124 -10.15 -15.81 -12.24
C ASP A 124 -10.20 -15.76 -13.79
N GLY A 125 -9.02 -15.77 -14.43
CA GLY A 125 -8.88 -15.76 -15.90
C GLY A 125 -9.04 -14.38 -16.53
N GLN A 126 -9.15 -13.32 -15.76
CA GLN A 126 -9.19 -11.93 -16.22
C GLN A 126 -7.92 -11.18 -15.79
N VAL A 127 -7.62 -10.08 -16.47
CA VAL A 127 -6.63 -9.08 -16.04
C VAL A 127 -7.40 -7.85 -15.60
N LEU A 128 -7.27 -7.49 -14.32
CA LEU A 128 -7.97 -6.34 -13.75
C LEU A 128 -7.15 -5.06 -13.92
N ASP A 129 -7.84 -3.94 -14.18
CA ASP A 129 -7.26 -2.60 -14.21
C ASP A 129 -7.77 -1.81 -13.02
N PHE A 130 -6.85 -1.26 -12.23
CA PHE A 130 -7.21 -0.59 -10.99
C PHE A 130 -7.22 0.92 -11.14
N GLY A 131 -8.19 1.56 -10.48
CA GLY A 131 -8.31 3.00 -10.33
C GLY A 131 -8.42 3.41 -8.87
N VAL A 132 -8.40 4.71 -8.61
CA VAL A 132 -8.48 5.30 -7.28
C VAL A 132 -9.91 5.72 -6.98
N THR A 133 -10.49 5.21 -5.88
CA THR A 133 -11.86 5.57 -5.50
C THR A 133 -11.99 6.98 -4.93
N GLY A 134 -10.90 7.56 -4.43
CA GLY A 134 -10.92 8.74 -3.57
C GLY A 134 -11.45 8.46 -2.17
N LYS A 135 -11.65 7.20 -1.79
CA LYS A 135 -12.07 6.77 -0.46
C LYS A 135 -10.89 6.19 0.31
N LEU A 136 -10.96 6.30 1.62
CA LEU A 136 -9.98 5.78 2.56
C LEU A 136 -10.68 4.92 3.60
N ARG A 137 -10.12 3.78 3.94
CA ARG A 137 -10.51 2.98 5.09
C ARG A 137 -9.35 2.94 6.07
N PHE A 138 -9.56 3.38 7.30
CA PHE A 138 -8.47 3.54 8.29
C PHE A 138 -7.26 4.29 7.72
N SER A 139 -7.50 5.40 7.00
CA SER A 139 -6.46 6.17 6.28
C SER A 139 -5.78 5.42 5.10
N GLY A 140 -6.14 4.16 4.86
CA GLY A 140 -5.58 3.35 3.78
C GLY A 140 -6.36 3.50 2.48
N LEU A 141 -5.64 3.53 1.36
CA LEU A 141 -6.19 3.62 0.01
C LEU A 141 -7.21 2.52 -0.27
N VAL A 142 -8.40 2.90 -0.73
CA VAL A 142 -9.38 2.01 -1.33
C VAL A 142 -9.29 2.16 -2.85
N MET A 143 -8.84 1.11 -3.53
CA MET A 143 -8.81 1.00 -4.99
C MET A 143 -10.17 0.47 -5.50
N TYR A 144 -10.39 0.52 -6.80
CA TYR A 144 -11.45 -0.24 -7.46
C TYR A 144 -10.92 -0.90 -8.73
N ASP A 145 -11.48 -2.04 -9.14
CA ASP A 145 -11.26 -2.57 -10.47
C ASP A 145 -12.27 -1.99 -11.46
N ARG A 146 -11.80 -1.71 -12.68
CA ARG A 146 -12.64 -1.08 -13.72
C ARG A 146 -13.62 -2.06 -14.37
N GLN A 147 -13.37 -3.38 -14.23
CA GLN A 147 -14.17 -4.43 -14.85
C GLN A 147 -15.50 -4.64 -14.13
N THR A 148 -15.48 -4.61 -12.79
CA THR A 148 -16.66 -4.85 -11.95
C THR A 148 -17.06 -3.66 -11.08
N GLU A 149 -16.23 -2.62 -11.02
CA GLU A 149 -16.33 -1.51 -10.07
C GLU A 149 -16.32 -1.95 -8.61
N SER A 150 -15.84 -3.16 -8.30
CA SER A 150 -15.66 -3.62 -6.94
C SER A 150 -14.53 -2.87 -6.24
N TRP A 151 -14.67 -2.66 -4.91
CA TRP A 151 -13.70 -1.93 -4.13
C TRP A 151 -12.73 -2.86 -3.42
N TRP A 152 -11.47 -2.44 -3.37
CA TRP A 152 -10.36 -3.22 -2.86
C TRP A 152 -9.56 -2.45 -1.83
N GLN A 153 -9.21 -3.10 -0.70
CA GLN A 153 -8.27 -2.54 0.25
C GLN A 153 -6.84 -2.73 -0.25
N GLN A 154 -6.18 -1.65 -0.65
CA GLN A 154 -4.80 -1.70 -1.18
C GLN A 154 -3.85 -2.40 -0.21
N PHE A 155 -3.90 -2.11 1.09
CA PHE A 155 -3.00 -2.66 2.10
C PHE A 155 -3.03 -4.20 2.19
N THR A 156 -4.15 -4.82 1.89
CA THR A 156 -4.34 -6.28 2.01
C THR A 156 -4.49 -7.00 0.68
N GLY A 157 -4.70 -6.26 -0.42
CA GLY A 157 -5.06 -6.82 -1.71
C GLY A 157 -6.42 -7.54 -1.72
N GLN A 158 -7.29 -7.24 -0.76
CA GLN A 158 -8.60 -7.90 -0.62
C GLN A 158 -9.72 -7.05 -1.21
N GLY A 159 -10.60 -7.67 -2.01
CA GLY A 159 -11.90 -7.11 -2.40
C GLY A 159 -12.80 -6.98 -1.17
N ILE A 160 -13.37 -5.79 -0.95
CA ILE A 160 -14.11 -5.46 0.27
C ILE A 160 -15.57 -5.06 0.01
N VAL A 161 -15.92 -4.67 -1.21
CA VAL A 161 -17.28 -4.29 -1.63
C VAL A 161 -17.48 -4.69 -3.08
N GLY A 162 -18.67 -5.16 -3.46
CA GLY A 162 -19.05 -5.49 -4.82
C GLY A 162 -18.84 -6.96 -5.18
N ASP A 163 -18.86 -7.27 -6.47
CA ASP A 163 -18.79 -8.65 -6.98
C ASP A 163 -17.53 -9.39 -6.55
N MET A 164 -16.40 -8.66 -6.42
CA MET A 164 -15.11 -9.21 -5.98
C MET A 164 -14.94 -9.20 -4.46
N ASN A 165 -15.97 -8.95 -3.66
CA ASN A 165 -15.88 -9.01 -2.21
C ASN A 165 -15.42 -10.38 -1.74
N GLY A 166 -14.35 -10.43 -0.95
CA GLY A 166 -13.73 -11.67 -0.45
C GLY A 166 -12.63 -12.22 -1.37
N ALA A 167 -12.53 -11.80 -2.62
CA ALA A 167 -11.42 -12.13 -3.50
C ALA A 167 -10.10 -11.52 -2.99
N ARG A 168 -8.97 -12.08 -3.42
CA ARG A 168 -7.65 -11.62 -3.00
C ARG A 168 -6.67 -11.63 -4.17
N LEU A 169 -5.95 -10.53 -4.32
CA LEU A 169 -4.83 -10.42 -5.25
C LEU A 169 -3.56 -11.05 -4.67
N ASP A 170 -2.78 -11.68 -5.52
CA ASP A 170 -1.44 -12.15 -5.15
C ASP A 170 -0.48 -10.97 -5.06
N VAL A 171 0.20 -10.86 -3.90
CA VAL A 171 1.24 -9.85 -3.69
C VAL A 171 2.55 -10.38 -4.22
N LEU A 172 3.21 -9.62 -5.08
CA LEU A 172 4.49 -9.96 -5.67
C LEU A 172 5.64 -9.38 -4.84
N VAL A 173 6.80 -10.03 -4.89
CA VAL A 173 8.02 -9.53 -4.26
C VAL A 173 8.39 -8.20 -4.90
N SER A 174 8.50 -7.18 -4.08
CA SER A 174 8.90 -5.83 -4.46
C SER A 174 9.50 -5.14 -3.23
N TRP A 175 10.24 -4.06 -3.44
CA TRP A 175 10.85 -3.31 -2.34
C TRP A 175 11.08 -1.85 -2.73
N MET A 176 11.20 -0.98 -1.75
CA MET A 176 11.71 0.37 -1.97
C MET A 176 13.24 0.40 -1.90
N SER A 177 13.86 1.07 -2.86
CA SER A 177 15.30 1.26 -2.97
C SER A 177 15.60 2.73 -3.25
N SER A 178 16.83 3.17 -2.99
CA SER A 178 17.29 4.43 -3.53
C SER A 178 17.52 4.31 -5.05
N TRP A 179 17.42 5.43 -5.75
CA TRP A 179 17.70 5.46 -7.18
C TRP A 179 19.10 4.97 -7.52
N GLN A 180 20.12 5.39 -6.75
CA GLN A 180 21.50 4.94 -6.97
C GLN A 180 21.67 3.43 -6.83
N ASP A 181 21.01 2.82 -5.82
CA ASP A 181 21.11 1.38 -5.58
C ASP A 181 20.41 0.58 -6.68
N PHE A 182 19.26 1.07 -7.15
CA PHE A 182 18.59 0.48 -8.31
C PHE A 182 19.50 0.47 -9.55
N VAL A 183 20.11 1.60 -9.88
CA VAL A 183 21.02 1.71 -11.05
C VAL A 183 22.25 0.81 -10.89
N ALA A 184 22.78 0.70 -9.67
CA ALA A 184 23.93 -0.17 -9.40
C ALA A 184 23.56 -1.66 -9.50
N GLU A 185 22.40 -2.07 -9.01
CA GLU A 185 21.92 -3.46 -9.03
C GLU A 185 21.44 -3.85 -10.43
N PHE A 186 20.78 -2.93 -11.15
CA PHE A 186 20.16 -3.17 -12.46
C PHE A 186 20.63 -2.15 -13.52
N PRO A 187 21.87 -2.20 -13.99
CA PRO A 187 22.41 -1.22 -14.93
C PRO A 187 21.70 -1.19 -16.29
N ASN A 188 21.01 -2.27 -16.66
CA ASN A 188 20.15 -2.36 -17.84
C ASN A 188 18.65 -2.28 -17.51
N GLY A 189 18.31 -1.89 -16.27
CA GLY A 189 16.93 -1.73 -15.84
C GLY A 189 16.23 -0.57 -16.53
N GLU A 190 14.92 -0.59 -16.48
CA GLU A 190 14.06 0.47 -16.97
C GLU A 190 13.42 1.22 -15.80
N VAL A 191 13.10 2.47 -16.02
CA VAL A 191 12.35 3.27 -15.05
C VAL A 191 11.10 3.85 -15.69
N LEU A 192 10.02 3.93 -14.92
CA LEU A 192 8.81 4.65 -15.32
C LEU A 192 9.19 6.06 -15.75
N ALA A 193 8.98 6.37 -17.03
CA ALA A 193 9.21 7.68 -17.57
C ALA A 193 8.27 8.72 -16.95
N ARG A 194 8.67 9.99 -17.00
CA ARG A 194 7.83 11.07 -16.47
C ARG A 194 6.45 11.04 -17.13
N PRO A 195 5.35 10.87 -16.36
CA PRO A 195 4.02 10.88 -16.92
C PRO A 195 3.66 12.22 -17.57
N ASP A 196 2.97 12.16 -18.72
CA ASP A 196 2.47 13.36 -19.42
C ASP A 196 1.16 13.86 -18.77
N VAL A 197 1.23 14.14 -17.48
CA VAL A 197 0.14 14.71 -16.68
C VAL A 197 0.70 15.92 -15.95
N ALA A 198 -0.05 17.02 -15.97
CA ALA A 198 0.38 18.26 -15.31
C ALA A 198 0.35 18.11 -13.78
N ARG A 199 1.43 17.62 -13.20
CA ARG A 199 1.67 17.51 -11.77
C ARG A 199 3.05 18.07 -11.41
N ASN A 200 3.19 18.53 -10.17
CA ASN A 200 4.46 19.04 -9.66
C ASN A 200 5.31 17.89 -9.09
N TYR A 201 5.76 17.00 -9.96
CA TYR A 201 6.56 15.84 -9.58
C TYR A 201 7.83 16.22 -8.83
N GLY A 202 8.13 15.48 -7.76
CA GLY A 202 9.23 15.78 -6.84
C GLY A 202 8.85 16.66 -5.66
N THR A 203 7.67 17.34 -5.71
CA THR A 203 7.02 17.93 -4.55
C THR A 203 6.19 16.87 -3.82
N ASN A 204 6.22 16.92 -2.51
CA ASN A 204 5.44 16.08 -1.64
C ASN A 204 4.22 16.86 -1.14
N PRO A 205 2.98 16.52 -1.53
CA PRO A 205 1.76 17.14 -0.99
C PRO A 205 1.53 16.81 0.49
N TYR A 206 2.23 15.79 1.02
CA TYR A 206 2.16 15.32 2.40
C TYR A 206 3.42 15.71 3.22
N GLY A 207 4.08 16.84 2.89
CA GLY A 207 5.32 17.25 3.55
C GLY A 207 5.18 17.33 5.07
N GLY A 208 6.07 16.66 5.81
CA GLY A 208 6.05 16.56 7.27
C GLY A 208 5.07 15.50 7.81
N TYR A 209 4.39 14.73 6.95
CA TYR A 209 3.38 13.79 7.40
C TYR A 209 3.96 12.66 8.26
N ASP A 210 5.12 12.13 7.93
CA ASP A 210 5.76 11.06 8.69
C ASP A 210 6.31 11.48 10.08
N SER A 211 6.18 12.76 10.40
CA SER A 211 6.48 13.34 11.72
C SER A 211 5.22 13.88 12.41
N ALA A 212 4.04 13.70 11.82
CA ALA A 212 2.78 14.14 12.42
C ALA A 212 2.43 13.32 13.68
N ALA A 213 1.74 13.91 14.62
CA ALA A 213 1.34 13.24 15.85
C ALA A 213 0.22 12.20 15.66
N ARG A 214 -0.56 12.32 14.57
CA ARG A 214 -1.70 11.44 14.27
C ARG A 214 -1.84 11.21 12.77
N PRO A 215 -2.29 10.02 12.35
CA PRO A 215 -2.61 9.75 10.96
C PRO A 215 -3.81 10.60 10.49
N PHE A 216 -3.79 10.98 9.22
CA PHE A 216 -4.87 11.72 8.58
C PHE A 216 -6.11 10.83 8.37
N LEU A 217 -7.31 11.31 8.71
CA LEU A 217 -8.59 10.59 8.57
C LEU A 217 -8.55 9.14 9.12
N TYR A 218 -7.83 8.93 10.21
CA TYR A 218 -7.75 7.64 10.88
C TYR A 218 -8.78 7.52 11.99
N THR A 219 -9.59 6.48 11.92
CA THR A 219 -10.68 6.19 12.88
C THR A 219 -10.45 4.91 13.68
N GLY A 220 -9.35 4.21 13.44
CA GLY A 220 -9.01 2.96 14.13
C GLY A 220 -8.34 3.19 15.51
N GLU A 221 -8.01 2.09 16.16
CA GLU A 221 -7.27 2.08 17.42
C GLU A 221 -5.79 2.40 17.19
N MET A 222 -5.16 3.07 18.17
CA MET A 222 -3.74 3.38 18.11
C MET A 222 -2.90 2.13 18.38
N PRO A 223 -1.67 2.05 17.81
CA PRO A 223 -0.78 0.92 18.06
C PRO A 223 -0.52 0.69 19.55
N PRO A 224 -0.36 -0.57 19.97
CA PRO A 224 -0.02 -0.89 21.37
C PRO A 224 1.43 -0.51 21.72
N PHE A 225 1.80 -0.70 22.97
CA PHE A 225 3.18 -0.54 23.50
C PHE A 225 3.75 0.88 23.34
N ASP A 226 2.89 1.91 23.36
CA ASP A 226 3.27 3.31 23.17
C ASP A 226 4.03 3.57 21.86
N ILE A 227 3.86 2.71 20.85
CA ILE A 227 4.48 2.88 19.54
C ILE A 227 3.85 4.11 18.85
N PRO A 228 4.66 5.10 18.43
CA PRO A 228 4.13 6.24 17.68
C PRO A 228 3.38 5.76 16.42
N PRO A 229 2.17 6.28 16.15
CA PRO A 229 1.34 5.74 15.05
C PRO A 229 2.00 5.84 13.68
N LEU A 230 2.86 6.83 13.46
CA LEU A 230 3.61 7.04 12.22
C LEU A 230 5.07 6.53 12.30
N ALA A 231 5.41 5.73 13.33
CA ALA A 231 6.66 4.96 13.30
C ALA A 231 6.62 3.96 12.13
N ARG A 232 7.73 3.84 11.41
CA ARG A 232 7.84 2.84 10.34
C ARG A 232 8.10 1.46 10.93
N VAL A 233 7.42 0.47 10.36
CA VAL A 233 7.62 -0.94 10.68
C VAL A 233 7.83 -1.73 9.40
N ILE A 234 8.66 -2.75 9.48
CA ILE A 234 8.86 -3.73 8.41
C ILE A 234 7.85 -4.84 8.63
N GLN A 235 6.88 -4.95 7.72
CA GLN A 235 5.86 -5.99 7.75
C GLN A 235 6.28 -7.18 6.91
N VAL A 236 6.23 -8.39 7.51
CA VAL A 236 6.38 -9.67 6.81
C VAL A 236 5.24 -10.59 7.25
N GLY A 237 4.25 -10.74 6.39
CA GLY A 237 3.00 -11.43 6.75
C GLY A 237 2.32 -10.78 7.96
N LYS A 238 2.15 -11.53 9.05
CA LYS A 238 1.53 -11.03 10.29
C LYS A 238 2.55 -10.53 11.33
N ARG A 239 3.77 -10.22 10.95
CA ARG A 239 4.83 -9.77 11.87
C ARG A 239 5.31 -8.38 11.49
N ALA A 240 5.64 -7.56 12.48
CA ALA A 240 6.17 -6.22 12.28
C ALA A 240 7.37 -5.94 13.19
N TRP A 241 8.46 -5.49 12.60
CA TRP A 241 9.69 -5.03 13.28
C TRP A 241 9.78 -3.51 13.18
N LEU A 242 10.10 -2.83 14.27
CA LEU A 242 10.32 -1.38 14.26
C LEU A 242 11.55 -1.04 13.41
N LEU A 243 11.43 -0.08 12.50
CA LEU A 243 12.56 0.40 11.68
C LEU A 243 13.69 0.94 12.57
N ASP A 244 13.37 1.65 13.65
CA ASP A 244 14.35 2.17 14.59
C ASP A 244 15.19 1.06 15.25
N ARG A 245 14.59 -0.11 15.55
CA ARG A 245 15.33 -1.30 16.03
C ARG A 245 16.31 -1.79 14.95
N LEU A 246 15.86 -1.89 13.70
CA LEU A 246 16.68 -2.33 12.58
C LEU A 246 17.84 -1.34 12.29
N GLN A 247 17.59 -0.05 12.34
CA GLN A 247 18.63 0.98 12.10
C GLN A 247 19.78 0.92 13.13
N ARG A 248 19.51 0.51 14.37
CA ARG A 248 20.55 0.34 15.39
C ARG A 248 21.45 -0.87 15.16
N SER A 249 20.94 -1.92 14.54
CA SER A 249 21.67 -3.18 14.33
C SER A 249 22.13 -3.39 12.90
N THR A 250 21.53 -2.65 11.94
CA THR A 250 21.67 -2.80 10.49
C THR A 250 21.21 -4.14 9.93
N GLU A 251 21.08 -5.16 10.76
CA GLU A 251 20.56 -6.48 10.42
C GLU A 251 19.79 -7.07 11.59
N ILE A 252 18.69 -7.75 11.30
CA ILE A 252 17.92 -8.58 12.22
C ILE A 252 17.71 -9.95 11.58
N VAL A 253 18.05 -11.02 12.34
CA VAL A 253 17.69 -12.40 11.97
C VAL A 253 16.82 -12.95 13.09
N GLU A 254 15.53 -13.10 12.84
CA GLU A 254 14.55 -13.46 13.84
C GLU A 254 13.35 -14.18 13.20
N ASP A 255 12.87 -15.23 13.84
CA ASP A 255 11.68 -16.00 13.46
C ASP A 255 11.70 -16.45 11.97
N GLY A 256 12.88 -16.89 11.48
CA GLY A 256 13.08 -17.37 10.10
C GLY A 256 13.21 -16.26 9.05
N VAL A 257 13.24 -14.99 9.47
CA VAL A 257 13.37 -13.84 8.58
C VAL A 257 14.71 -13.15 8.81
N ARG A 258 15.39 -12.78 7.74
CA ARG A 258 16.56 -11.92 7.72
C ARG A 258 16.19 -10.58 7.11
N ILE A 259 16.37 -9.51 7.86
CA ILE A 259 16.06 -8.13 7.46
C ILE A 259 17.35 -7.33 7.47
N THR A 260 17.66 -6.64 6.38
CA THR A 260 18.84 -5.77 6.28
C THR A 260 18.42 -4.33 6.05
N TRP A 261 19.22 -3.41 6.55
CA TRP A 261 19.08 -1.97 6.36
C TRP A 261 20.38 -1.38 5.81
N GLU A 262 20.25 -0.51 4.82
CA GLU A 262 21.34 0.25 4.24
C GLU A 262 20.94 1.71 4.13
N SER A 263 21.83 2.64 4.52
CA SER A 263 21.58 4.08 4.44
C SER A 263 21.59 4.57 2.99
N GLY A 264 20.94 5.72 2.72
CA GLY A 264 21.03 6.40 1.42
C GLY A 264 19.71 6.53 0.69
N MET A 265 18.59 6.13 1.28
CA MET A 265 17.25 6.35 0.71
C MET A 265 16.47 7.37 1.53
N ASN A 266 15.99 8.43 0.88
CA ASN A 266 15.19 9.47 1.52
C ASN A 266 13.77 9.02 1.83
N SER A 267 13.21 9.55 2.94
CA SER A 267 11.78 9.48 3.17
C SER A 267 11.01 10.29 2.14
N PRO A 268 10.02 9.71 1.44
CA PRO A 268 9.17 10.46 0.52
C PRO A 268 8.17 11.39 1.24
N LEU A 269 8.01 11.29 2.56
CA LEU A 269 6.95 11.94 3.34
C LEU A 269 7.47 12.96 4.37
N ASP A 270 8.79 13.17 4.44
CA ASP A 270 9.42 14.05 5.43
C ASP A 270 9.27 15.54 5.06
N THR A 271 9.87 15.96 3.97
CA THR A 271 9.88 17.37 3.56
C THR A 271 8.98 17.64 2.35
N ALA A 272 8.78 18.93 2.05
CA ALA A 272 8.03 19.34 0.86
C ALA A 272 8.69 18.94 -0.46
N ARG A 273 9.98 18.56 -0.45
CA ARG A 273 10.71 18.06 -1.61
C ARG A 273 11.26 16.67 -1.29
N ILE A 274 10.82 15.66 -2.04
CA ILE A 274 11.19 14.25 -1.81
C ILE A 274 12.72 14.07 -1.79
N ALA A 275 13.44 14.74 -2.70
CA ALA A 275 14.90 14.69 -2.77
C ALA A 275 15.64 15.26 -1.53
N GLN A 276 14.93 15.90 -0.59
CA GLN A 276 15.49 16.55 0.60
C GLN A 276 14.98 15.89 1.90
N GLY A 277 14.26 14.76 1.81
CA GLY A 277 13.80 14.02 2.97
C GLY A 277 14.96 13.43 3.77
N ARG A 278 14.73 13.18 5.07
CA ARG A 278 15.71 12.48 5.92
C ARG A 278 15.97 11.08 5.39
N ASP A 279 17.18 10.58 5.63
CA ASP A 279 17.55 9.20 5.33
C ASP A 279 16.76 8.23 6.22
N ILE A 280 15.99 7.34 5.59
CA ILE A 280 15.31 6.23 6.26
C ILE A 280 15.94 4.88 5.90
N GLY A 281 16.82 4.86 4.90
CA GLY A 281 17.49 3.68 4.35
C GLY A 281 16.60 2.77 3.52
N ALA A 282 17.26 1.93 2.75
CA ALA A 282 16.66 0.84 1.99
C ALA A 282 16.61 -0.43 2.83
N ILE A 283 15.49 -1.16 2.74
CA ILE A 283 15.26 -2.39 3.49
C ILE A 283 15.09 -3.55 2.52
N ARG A 284 15.79 -4.68 2.82
CA ARG A 284 15.61 -5.93 2.09
C ARG A 284 15.28 -7.04 3.08
N VAL A 285 14.40 -7.94 2.66
CA VAL A 285 13.91 -9.02 3.51
C VAL A 285 14.03 -10.35 2.78
N TYR A 286 14.59 -11.33 3.50
CA TYR A 286 14.88 -12.65 2.97
C TYR A 286 14.42 -13.74 3.94
N ASP A 287 14.12 -14.90 3.41
CA ASP A 287 14.06 -16.11 4.20
C ASP A 287 15.47 -16.42 4.76
N ALA A 288 15.58 -16.56 6.05
CA ALA A 288 16.88 -16.69 6.74
C ALA A 288 17.62 -18.00 6.38
N GLN A 289 16.91 -19.04 5.92
CA GLN A 289 17.49 -20.33 5.61
C GLN A 289 17.88 -20.42 4.12
N SER A 290 16.99 -20.06 3.22
CA SER A 290 17.18 -20.19 1.77
C SER A 290 17.84 -18.98 1.14
N GLY A 291 17.75 -17.79 1.79
CA GLY A 291 18.18 -16.53 1.21
C GLY A 291 17.24 -15.99 0.13
N ALA A 292 16.09 -16.61 -0.09
CA ALA A 292 15.11 -16.13 -1.06
C ALA A 292 14.45 -14.82 -0.58
N PRO A 293 14.22 -13.83 -1.47
CA PRO A 293 13.53 -12.62 -1.10
C PRO A 293 12.08 -12.93 -0.68
N LEU A 294 11.61 -12.24 0.36
CA LEU A 294 10.25 -12.38 0.88
C LEU A 294 9.40 -11.15 0.55
N VAL A 295 8.10 -11.40 0.34
CA VAL A 295 7.11 -10.34 0.27
C VAL A 295 7.13 -9.58 1.61
N HIS A 296 7.35 -8.28 1.53
CA HIS A 296 7.38 -7.38 2.68
C HIS A 296 6.96 -5.97 2.27
N ASP A 297 6.68 -5.14 3.25
CA ASP A 297 6.45 -3.71 3.05
C ASP A 297 7.00 -2.92 4.24
N VAL A 298 7.27 -1.64 4.04
CA VAL A 298 7.67 -0.71 5.10
C VAL A 298 6.55 0.29 5.32
N VAL A 299 5.73 0.00 6.30
CA VAL A 299 4.46 0.71 6.54
C VAL A 299 4.50 1.52 7.83
N PHE A 300 3.53 2.41 8.03
CA PHE A 300 3.33 3.02 9.34
C PHE A 300 2.66 2.05 10.33
N ALA A 301 3.05 2.17 11.60
CA ALA A 301 2.59 1.29 12.67
C ALA A 301 1.07 1.25 12.81
N PHE A 302 0.38 2.39 12.66
CA PHE A 302 -1.09 2.43 12.70
C PHE A 302 -1.73 1.57 11.61
N ALA A 303 -1.14 1.58 10.41
CA ALA A 303 -1.67 0.82 9.28
C ALA A 303 -1.49 -0.69 9.50
N PHE A 304 -0.31 -1.12 9.97
CA PHE A 304 -0.11 -2.50 10.39
C PHE A 304 -1.13 -2.92 11.46
N HIS A 305 -1.32 -2.09 12.49
CA HIS A 305 -2.26 -2.40 13.57
C HIS A 305 -3.72 -2.51 13.09
N ALA A 306 -4.15 -1.61 12.20
CA ALA A 306 -5.51 -1.59 11.69
C ALA A 306 -5.83 -2.75 10.74
N PHE A 307 -4.88 -3.13 9.87
CA PHE A 307 -5.10 -4.10 8.80
C PHE A 307 -4.60 -5.52 9.12
N VAL A 308 -3.82 -5.66 10.19
CA VAL A 308 -3.32 -6.96 10.68
C VAL A 308 -3.63 -7.08 12.18
N PRO A 309 -4.93 -7.21 12.56
CA PRO A 309 -5.34 -7.16 13.97
C PRO A 309 -4.72 -8.26 14.84
N ASP A 310 -4.42 -9.43 14.26
CA ASP A 310 -3.71 -10.55 14.91
C ASP A 310 -2.19 -10.46 14.73
N GLY A 311 -1.68 -9.28 14.36
CA GLY A 311 -0.27 -9.06 14.06
C GLY A 311 0.60 -9.12 15.31
N ARG A 312 1.80 -9.72 15.14
CA ARG A 312 2.81 -9.81 16.20
C ARG A 312 3.82 -8.68 16.05
N TRP A 313 4.02 -7.94 17.14
CA TRP A 313 5.05 -6.91 17.23
C TRP A 313 6.35 -7.53 17.68
N MET A 314 7.36 -7.48 16.82
CA MET A 314 8.69 -8.06 17.04
C MET A 314 9.60 -7.00 17.67
N LEU A 315 9.40 -6.76 18.98
CA LEU A 315 10.06 -5.66 19.70
C LEU A 315 11.51 -5.98 20.12
N GLY A 316 11.88 -7.25 20.08
CA GLY A 316 13.13 -7.75 20.65
C GLY A 316 13.02 -7.97 22.17
N ASP A 317 14.04 -8.59 22.73
CA ASP A 317 14.17 -8.79 24.19
C ASP A 317 14.66 -7.53 24.89
#